data_f107264aeae1f43d3a20667925a29d31
#
_entry.id   f107264aeae1f43d3a20667925a29d31
#
_cell.length_a   1.000
_cell.length_b   1.000
_cell.length_c   1.000
_cell.angle_alpha   90.00
_cell.angle_beta   90.00
_cell.angle_gamma   90.00
#
_symmetry.space_group_name_H-M   'P 1'
#
loop_
_entity.id
_entity.type
_entity.pdbx_description
1 polymer ?
#
loop_
_entity_poly.entity_id
_entity_poly.type
_entity_poly.pdbx_seq_one_letter_code
_entity_poly.pdbx_strand_id
1 'polypeptide(L)'
;MALQSVYYDTLLPEEVISLMEKDLQVFDDHLEDSRVGGGEGGVVEENVRDAKNTWIPDTHWSAGFIWHYVMKANRENFLYDITNIQGSTMQYTVYGEGQFYNWHQDLGISGFYKPNVLPGQCDPQSNATDFITRETEYIRKLSFSLQLSDGDEYEGGQFQLLDETGKIYTAPKRRGTLILFDARASHRVRKVRNGTRKSIVGWIVGPRWK
;
A
#
# COMPACT_ATOMS: atom_id res chain seq x y z
N MET A 1 1.27 -18.47 -15.83
CA MET A 1 0.33 -17.36 -15.56
C MET A 1 0.77 -16.72 -14.27
N ALA A 2 1.18 -15.47 -14.26
CA ALA A 2 1.56 -14.80 -13.01
C ALA A 2 0.29 -14.56 -12.18
N LEU A 3 0.32 -14.89 -10.90
CA LEU A 3 -0.78 -14.56 -9.99
C LEU A 3 -0.85 -13.04 -9.84
N GLN A 4 -2.03 -12.45 -10.07
CA GLN A 4 -2.22 -11.02 -9.91
C GLN A 4 -2.35 -10.61 -8.43
N SER A 5 -2.80 -11.51 -7.58
CA SER A 5 -2.99 -11.26 -6.15
C SER A 5 -2.79 -12.51 -5.30
N VAL A 6 -2.37 -12.28 -4.07
CA VAL A 6 -2.22 -13.30 -3.01
C VAL A 6 -2.86 -12.78 -1.73
N TYR A 7 -3.62 -13.63 -1.06
CA TYR A 7 -4.32 -13.30 0.17
C TYR A 7 -3.79 -14.12 1.36
N TYR A 8 -3.55 -13.43 2.47
CA TYR A 8 -3.16 -14.03 3.74
C TYR A 8 -4.13 -13.56 4.84
N ASP A 9 -5.35 -14.04 4.80
CA ASP A 9 -6.40 -13.61 5.74
C ASP A 9 -6.41 -14.38 7.07
N THR A 10 -5.84 -15.60 7.09
CA THR A 10 -5.88 -16.47 8.26
C THR A 10 -4.55 -16.60 8.99
N LEU A 11 -3.50 -15.99 8.46
CA LEU A 11 -2.15 -16.14 9.01
C LEU A 11 -1.75 -15.04 9.99
N LEU A 12 -2.57 -13.99 10.10
CA LEU A 12 -2.34 -12.88 11.01
C LEU A 12 -3.19 -13.07 12.27
N PRO A 13 -2.57 -13.38 13.42
CA PRO A 13 -3.29 -13.51 14.68
C PRO A 13 -4.01 -12.23 15.06
N GLU A 14 -5.20 -12.36 15.64
CA GLU A 14 -6.02 -11.22 16.08
C GLU A 14 -5.28 -10.33 17.07
N GLU A 15 -4.52 -10.92 17.98
CA GLU A 15 -3.73 -10.19 18.97
C GLU A 15 -2.69 -9.28 18.31
N VAL A 16 -2.08 -9.72 17.20
CA VAL A 16 -1.10 -8.92 16.45
C VAL A 16 -1.79 -7.75 15.76
N ILE A 17 -2.97 -7.97 15.17
CA ILE A 17 -3.73 -6.90 14.51
C ILE A 17 -4.24 -5.90 15.54
N SER A 18 -4.74 -6.36 16.68
CA SER A 18 -5.20 -5.49 17.77
C SER A 18 -4.06 -4.65 18.35
N LEU A 19 -2.86 -5.22 18.52
CA LEU A 19 -1.68 -4.48 18.92
C LEU A 19 -1.30 -3.42 17.88
N MET A 20 -1.30 -3.82 16.61
CA MET A 20 -0.98 -2.91 15.50
C MET A 20 -1.96 -1.74 15.44
N GLU A 21 -3.25 -2.01 15.54
CA GLU A 21 -4.28 -0.97 15.54
C GLU A 21 -4.14 -0.01 16.73
N LYS A 22 -3.85 -0.55 17.92
CA LYS A 22 -3.60 0.25 19.12
C LYS A 22 -2.39 1.18 18.92
N ASP A 23 -1.30 0.67 18.37
CA ASP A 23 -0.10 1.46 18.14
C ASP A 23 -0.33 2.54 17.07
N LEU A 24 -1.25 2.28 16.12
CA LEU A 24 -1.59 3.23 15.06
C LEU A 24 -2.54 4.36 15.51
N GLN A 25 -3.17 4.24 16.67
CA GLN A 25 -4.06 5.29 17.19
C GLN A 25 -3.34 6.64 17.36
N VAL A 26 -2.02 6.63 17.60
CA VAL A 26 -1.22 7.86 17.68
C VAL A 26 -1.22 8.65 16.38
N PHE A 27 -1.56 8.03 15.28
CA PHE A 27 -1.63 8.66 13.96
C PHE A 27 -3.02 9.20 13.60
N ASP A 28 -4.06 8.90 14.40
CA ASP A 28 -5.43 9.35 14.11
C ASP A 28 -5.53 10.88 14.09
N ASP A 29 -4.78 11.57 14.94
CA ASP A 29 -4.71 13.04 15.00
C ASP A 29 -3.97 13.67 13.82
N HIS A 30 -3.28 12.85 13.01
CA HIS A 30 -2.50 13.28 11.85
C HIS A 30 -3.12 12.88 10.52
N LEU A 31 -4.39 12.47 10.52
CA LEU A 31 -5.12 12.11 9.33
C LEU A 31 -5.48 13.35 8.51
N GLU A 32 -5.00 13.39 7.28
CA GLU A 32 -5.28 14.44 6.29
C GLU A 32 -6.07 13.89 5.11
N ASP A 33 -6.73 14.78 4.35
CA ASP A 33 -7.41 14.39 3.12
C ASP A 33 -6.42 13.80 2.12
N SER A 34 -6.79 12.65 1.56
CA SER A 34 -5.92 11.90 0.66
C SER A 34 -5.71 12.64 -0.65
N ARG A 35 -4.49 12.60 -1.17
CA ARG A 35 -4.11 13.21 -2.45
C ARG A 35 -3.95 12.15 -3.54
N VAL A 36 -4.22 12.54 -4.77
CA VAL A 36 -4.00 11.76 -5.99
C VAL A 36 -2.80 12.35 -6.73
N GLY A 37 -1.99 11.49 -7.38
CA GLY A 37 -0.88 11.97 -8.23
C GLY A 37 0.49 11.98 -7.59
N GLY A 38 0.68 11.48 -6.40
CA GLY A 38 1.99 11.22 -5.76
C GLY A 38 2.96 12.42 -5.61
N GLY A 39 3.74 12.42 -4.53
CA GLY A 39 4.74 13.45 -4.24
C GLY A 39 4.15 14.78 -3.74
N GLU A 40 5.02 15.80 -3.61
CA GLU A 40 4.64 17.13 -3.13
C GLU A 40 3.62 17.87 -4.03
N GLY A 41 3.40 17.37 -5.24
CA GLY A 41 2.46 17.96 -6.23
C GLY A 41 1.11 17.25 -6.30
N GLY A 42 0.82 16.27 -5.44
CA GLY A 42 -0.49 15.60 -5.45
C GLY A 42 -1.63 16.56 -5.14
N VAL A 43 -2.77 16.38 -5.82
CA VAL A 43 -3.98 17.17 -5.64
C VAL A 43 -5.07 16.38 -4.95
N VAL A 44 -5.93 17.06 -4.21
CA VAL A 44 -7.15 16.46 -3.68
C VAL A 44 -8.19 16.42 -4.78
N GLU A 45 -8.57 15.23 -5.23
CA GLU A 45 -9.61 15.01 -6.24
C GLU A 45 -10.69 14.08 -5.66
N GLU A 46 -11.61 14.67 -4.93
CA GLU A 46 -12.69 13.93 -4.22
C GLU A 46 -13.53 13.04 -5.15
N ASN A 47 -13.62 13.36 -6.44
CA ASN A 47 -14.31 12.51 -7.41
C ASN A 47 -13.53 11.24 -7.78
N VAL A 48 -12.22 11.21 -7.49
CA VAL A 48 -11.34 10.07 -7.75
C VAL A 48 -11.06 9.31 -6.47
N ARG A 49 -10.72 10.03 -5.42
CA ARG A 49 -10.39 9.49 -4.10
C ARG A 49 -10.93 10.40 -3.01
N ASP A 50 -11.81 9.89 -2.19
CA ASP A 50 -12.26 10.49 -0.97
C ASP A 50 -11.90 9.55 0.19
N ALA A 51 -10.92 9.92 0.97
CA ALA A 51 -10.39 9.15 2.09
C ALA A 51 -9.50 10.06 2.95
N LYS A 52 -9.17 9.60 4.15
CA LYS A 52 -8.14 10.23 4.98
C LYS A 52 -6.95 9.30 5.14
N ASN A 53 -5.76 9.86 5.18
CA ASN A 53 -4.57 9.06 5.42
C ASN A 53 -3.47 9.83 6.15
N THR A 54 -2.56 9.07 6.74
CA THR A 54 -1.28 9.55 7.26
C THR A 54 -0.18 8.55 6.96
N TRP A 55 1.07 8.91 7.21
CA TRP A 55 2.22 8.11 6.87
C TRP A 55 2.85 7.48 8.11
N ILE A 56 3.06 6.16 8.03
CA ILE A 56 3.75 5.35 9.05
C ILE A 56 5.16 5.12 8.56
N PRO A 57 6.22 5.45 9.33
CA PRO A 57 7.59 5.17 8.93
C PRO A 57 7.86 3.67 8.86
N ASP A 58 8.75 3.22 7.97
CA ASP A 58 9.16 1.82 7.85
C ASP A 58 9.96 1.30 9.05
N THR A 59 10.41 2.22 9.92
CA THR A 59 10.98 1.89 11.23
C THR A 59 9.93 1.41 12.24
N HIS A 60 8.65 1.62 11.97
CA HIS A 60 7.57 1.02 12.76
C HIS A 60 7.61 -0.50 12.62
N TRP A 61 7.48 -1.22 13.72
CA TRP A 61 7.62 -2.68 13.74
C TRP A 61 6.70 -3.42 12.74
N SER A 62 5.52 -2.86 12.44
CA SER A 62 4.57 -3.43 11.48
C SER A 62 5.14 -3.55 10.07
N ALA A 63 6.08 -2.69 9.70
CA ALA A 63 6.72 -2.76 8.39
C ALA A 63 7.53 -4.05 8.22
N GLY A 64 8.31 -4.43 9.23
CA GLY A 64 9.07 -5.70 9.22
C GLY A 64 8.15 -6.92 9.18
N PHE A 65 7.03 -6.85 9.91
CA PHE A 65 6.02 -7.89 9.90
C PHE A 65 5.37 -8.05 8.52
N ILE A 66 4.91 -6.96 7.92
CA ILE A 66 4.34 -6.96 6.56
C ILE A 66 5.38 -7.41 5.53
N TRP A 67 6.63 -6.94 5.65
CA TRP A 67 7.72 -7.31 4.76
C TRP A 67 7.97 -8.82 4.71
N HIS A 68 7.83 -9.51 5.84
CA HIS A 68 7.94 -10.98 5.88
C HIS A 68 6.95 -11.64 4.90
N TYR A 69 5.68 -11.21 4.89
CA TYR A 69 4.67 -11.75 3.99
C TYR A 69 4.88 -11.31 2.54
N VAL A 70 5.37 -10.09 2.33
CA VAL A 70 5.76 -9.61 1.00
C VAL A 70 6.82 -10.53 0.40
N MET A 71 7.88 -10.81 1.15
CA MET A 71 8.97 -11.70 0.71
C MET A 71 8.49 -13.13 0.48
N LYS A 72 7.61 -13.63 1.35
CA LYS A 72 6.99 -14.96 1.18
C LYS A 72 6.16 -15.00 -0.11
N ALA A 73 5.26 -14.05 -0.31
CA ALA A 73 4.43 -13.98 -1.51
C ALA A 73 5.27 -13.83 -2.79
N ASN A 74 6.31 -13.01 -2.72
CA ASN A 74 7.18 -12.80 -3.87
C ASN A 74 7.92 -14.08 -4.26
N ARG A 75 8.49 -14.79 -3.30
CA ARG A 75 9.21 -16.03 -3.55
C ARG A 75 8.31 -17.14 -4.09
N GLU A 76 7.07 -17.21 -3.62
CA GLU A 76 6.15 -18.31 -3.94
C GLU A 76 5.31 -18.03 -5.19
N ASN A 77 5.07 -16.77 -5.54
CA ASN A 77 4.08 -16.42 -6.55
C ASN A 77 4.57 -15.43 -7.62
N PHE A 78 5.20 -14.31 -7.22
CA PHE A 78 5.50 -13.23 -8.18
C PHE A 78 6.87 -13.33 -8.80
N LEU A 79 7.88 -13.75 -8.04
CA LEU A 79 9.28 -13.86 -8.47
C LEU A 79 9.84 -12.55 -9.05
N TYR A 80 9.40 -11.42 -8.51
CA TYR A 80 9.85 -10.11 -8.95
C TYR A 80 11.15 -9.72 -8.27
N ASP A 81 11.99 -8.97 -8.99
CA ASP A 81 13.12 -8.28 -8.41
C ASP A 81 12.58 -7.08 -7.60
N ILE A 82 12.56 -7.23 -6.28
CA ILE A 82 12.08 -6.23 -5.33
C ILE A 82 13.14 -5.90 -4.30
N THR A 83 13.13 -4.66 -3.80
CA THR A 83 14.16 -4.16 -2.91
C THR A 83 13.64 -3.69 -1.55
N ASN A 84 12.62 -2.85 -1.53
CA ASN A 84 12.14 -2.23 -0.29
C ASN A 84 10.71 -1.69 -0.43
N ILE A 85 10.17 -1.25 0.69
CA ILE A 85 8.94 -0.44 0.74
C ILE A 85 9.27 0.95 0.19
N GLN A 86 8.43 1.46 -0.70
CA GLN A 86 8.62 2.77 -1.32
C GLN A 86 8.67 3.89 -0.28
N GLY A 87 9.67 4.77 -0.42
CA GLY A 87 9.76 5.99 0.39
C GLY A 87 9.96 5.77 1.87
N SER A 88 10.31 4.53 2.27
CA SER A 88 10.45 4.16 3.69
C SER A 88 9.21 4.47 4.52
N THR A 89 8.03 4.38 3.90
CA THR A 89 6.75 4.68 4.57
C THR A 89 5.63 3.77 4.08
N MET A 90 4.67 3.56 4.97
CA MET A 90 3.39 2.94 4.66
C MET A 90 2.29 3.96 4.88
N GLN A 91 1.14 3.77 4.27
CA GLN A 91 0.01 4.67 4.41
C GLN A 91 -1.06 4.04 5.29
N TYR A 92 -1.35 4.63 6.44
CA TYR A 92 -2.54 4.33 7.22
C TYR A 92 -3.71 5.09 6.60
N THR A 93 -4.70 4.37 6.12
CA THR A 93 -5.82 4.92 5.37
C THR A 93 -7.15 4.60 6.05
N VAL A 94 -7.99 5.61 6.18
CA VAL A 94 -9.31 5.56 6.79
C VAL A 94 -10.35 6.01 5.78
N TYR A 95 -11.39 5.20 5.62
CA TYR A 95 -12.57 5.51 4.81
C TYR A 95 -13.80 5.53 5.73
N GLY A 96 -14.38 6.70 5.91
CA GLY A 96 -15.66 6.89 6.57
C GLY A 96 -16.84 6.73 5.61
N GLU A 97 -18.03 6.99 6.11
CA GLU A 97 -19.26 6.94 5.32
C GLU A 97 -19.19 7.88 4.11
N GLY A 98 -19.58 7.39 2.94
CA GLY A 98 -19.51 8.11 1.68
C GLY A 98 -18.18 7.98 0.95
N GLN A 99 -17.10 7.65 1.65
CA GLN A 99 -15.75 7.67 1.13
C GLN A 99 -15.41 6.44 0.30
N PHE A 100 -14.48 6.59 -0.65
CA PHE A 100 -14.10 5.59 -1.64
C PHE A 100 -12.78 5.91 -2.33
N TYR A 101 -12.32 4.99 -3.17
CA TYR A 101 -11.27 5.21 -4.14
C TYR A 101 -11.62 4.49 -5.44
N ASN A 102 -11.80 5.24 -6.52
CA ASN A 102 -12.19 4.70 -7.83
C ASN A 102 -11.11 3.80 -8.44
N TRP A 103 -11.44 3.17 -9.57
CA TRP A 103 -10.53 2.34 -10.33
C TRP A 103 -9.25 3.09 -10.69
N HIS A 104 -8.10 2.55 -10.28
CA HIS A 104 -6.78 3.08 -10.56
C HIS A 104 -5.75 1.97 -10.60
N GLN A 105 -4.56 2.30 -11.05
CA GLN A 105 -3.36 1.48 -10.97
C GLN A 105 -2.33 2.23 -10.13
N ASP A 106 -1.51 1.50 -9.41
CA ASP A 106 -0.46 2.11 -8.60
C ASP A 106 0.78 2.47 -9.42
N LEU A 107 0.90 1.91 -10.60
CA LEU A 107 1.95 2.24 -11.56
C LEU A 107 1.45 3.32 -12.52
N GLY A 108 1.69 4.58 -12.19
CA GLY A 108 1.42 5.72 -13.08
C GLY A 108 2.51 5.93 -14.15
N ILE A 109 2.26 6.83 -15.09
CA ILE A 109 3.22 7.23 -16.15
C ILE A 109 4.53 7.78 -15.56
N SER A 110 4.47 8.40 -14.38
CA SER A 110 5.61 8.89 -13.61
C SER A 110 6.09 7.91 -12.55
N GLY A 111 5.77 6.63 -12.68
CA GLY A 111 5.96 5.58 -11.66
C GLY A 111 7.39 5.15 -11.40
N PHE A 112 8.35 5.99 -11.70
CA PHE A 112 9.74 5.79 -11.33
C PHE A 112 10.01 6.43 -9.97
N TYR A 113 10.46 5.62 -9.03
CA TYR A 113 10.80 6.08 -7.70
C TYR A 113 12.29 5.88 -7.48
N LYS A 114 12.94 6.89 -6.95
CA LYS A 114 14.29 6.75 -6.42
C LYS A 114 14.19 6.33 -4.97
N PRO A 115 15.04 5.40 -4.50
CA PRO A 115 15.08 5.10 -3.08
C PRO A 115 15.37 6.38 -2.31
N ASN A 116 14.67 6.58 -1.20
CA ASN A 116 15.01 7.66 -0.30
C ASN A 116 16.38 7.35 0.32
N VAL A 117 17.23 8.33 0.26
CA VAL A 117 18.48 8.29 0.98
C VAL A 117 18.17 8.52 2.45
N LEU A 118 18.61 7.60 3.31
CA LEU A 118 18.46 7.79 4.75
C LEU A 118 19.20 9.06 5.19
N PRO A 119 18.60 9.92 6.02
CA PRO A 119 19.26 11.09 6.55
C PRO A 119 20.62 10.72 7.16
N GLY A 120 21.70 11.36 6.72
CA GLY A 120 23.05 11.11 7.19
C GLY A 120 23.83 9.99 6.48
N GLN A 121 23.22 9.25 5.55
CA GLN A 121 23.94 8.25 4.76
C GLN A 121 24.48 8.79 3.45
N CYS A 122 23.87 9.83 2.90
CA CYS A 122 24.33 10.47 1.68
C CYS A 122 24.11 11.98 1.74
N ASP A 123 25.16 12.71 1.45
CA ASP A 123 25.01 14.13 1.11
C ASP A 123 24.41 14.20 -0.29
N PRO A 124 23.27 14.87 -0.50
CA PRO A 124 22.69 15.08 -1.84
C PRO A 124 23.65 15.74 -2.82
N GLN A 125 24.72 16.36 -2.32
CA GLN A 125 25.79 16.97 -3.10
C GLN A 125 27.05 16.12 -3.21
N SER A 126 27.12 15.02 -2.49
CA SER A 126 28.27 14.11 -2.53
C SER A 126 28.20 13.20 -3.77
N ASN A 127 29.22 13.29 -4.62
CA ASN A 127 29.33 12.45 -5.79
C ASN A 127 29.62 10.98 -5.49
N ALA A 128 29.93 10.63 -4.26
CA ALA A 128 30.50 9.32 -3.92
C ALA A 128 29.47 8.27 -3.56
N THR A 129 28.26 8.68 -3.23
CA THR A 129 27.37 7.78 -2.49
C THR A 129 26.21 7.30 -3.24
N ASP A 130 26.02 7.79 -4.43
CA ASP A 130 24.73 7.67 -5.02
C ASP A 130 24.70 6.96 -6.35
N PHE A 131 25.71 6.15 -6.68
CA PHE A 131 25.59 5.39 -7.90
C PHE A 131 24.35 4.46 -7.86
N ILE A 132 24.00 3.93 -6.68
CA ILE A 132 22.79 3.11 -6.51
C ILE A 132 21.53 3.99 -6.60
N THR A 133 21.54 5.16 -5.98
CA THR A 133 20.37 6.01 -5.89
C THR A 133 20.21 6.94 -7.09
N ARG A 134 21.27 7.33 -7.75
CA ARG A 134 21.23 8.23 -8.90
C ARG A 134 20.95 7.53 -10.22
N GLU A 135 21.48 6.33 -10.40
CA GLU A 135 21.37 5.61 -11.66
C GLU A 135 20.32 4.50 -11.66
N THR A 136 19.89 4.05 -10.46
CA THR A 136 18.89 3.01 -10.37
C THR A 136 17.51 3.63 -10.17
N GLU A 137 16.74 3.68 -11.24
CA GLU A 137 15.34 4.04 -11.15
C GLU A 137 14.54 2.83 -10.72
N TYR A 138 13.77 3.02 -9.65
CA TYR A 138 12.87 2.01 -9.12
C TYR A 138 11.44 2.31 -9.56
N ILE A 139 10.72 1.23 -9.84
CA ILE A 139 9.29 1.28 -10.13
C ILE A 139 8.53 0.45 -9.09
N ARG A 140 7.26 0.76 -8.91
CA ARG A 140 6.36 -0.09 -8.11
C ARG A 140 6.19 -1.44 -8.80
N LYS A 141 6.43 -2.50 -8.06
CA LYS A 141 6.29 -3.89 -8.51
C LYS A 141 5.06 -4.53 -7.89
N LEU A 142 4.91 -4.38 -6.59
CA LEU A 142 3.79 -4.91 -5.85
C LEU A 142 3.17 -3.80 -5.00
N SER A 143 1.90 -3.95 -4.73
CA SER A 143 1.16 -3.18 -3.74
C SER A 143 0.60 -4.12 -2.69
N PHE A 144 0.37 -3.61 -1.50
CA PHE A 144 -0.31 -4.35 -0.45
C PHE A 144 -1.39 -3.52 0.24
N SER A 145 -2.36 -4.22 0.78
CA SER A 145 -3.38 -3.67 1.68
C SER A 145 -3.61 -4.65 2.82
N LEU A 146 -3.35 -4.21 4.06
CA LEU A 146 -3.67 -4.93 5.28
C LEU A 146 -4.96 -4.38 5.86
N GLN A 147 -5.97 -5.23 5.99
CA GLN A 147 -7.28 -4.88 6.53
C GLN A 147 -7.23 -4.84 8.06
N LEU A 148 -7.51 -3.69 8.67
CA LEU A 148 -7.53 -3.51 10.12
C LEU A 148 -8.94 -3.60 10.71
N SER A 149 -9.96 -3.01 10.06
CA SER A 149 -11.35 -3.12 10.50
C SER A 149 -11.92 -4.50 10.21
N ASP A 150 -12.80 -5.00 11.06
CA ASP A 150 -13.58 -6.18 10.73
C ASP A 150 -14.59 -5.89 9.63
N GLY A 151 -14.83 -6.88 8.78
CA GLY A 151 -15.77 -6.76 7.67
C GLY A 151 -17.22 -6.52 8.08
N ASP A 152 -17.57 -6.86 9.32
CA ASP A 152 -18.90 -6.69 9.88
C ASP A 152 -19.09 -5.32 10.54
N GLU A 153 -18.01 -4.57 10.79
CA GLU A 153 -18.05 -3.23 11.38
C GLU A 153 -18.40 -2.12 10.38
N TYR A 154 -18.45 -2.44 9.06
CA TYR A 154 -18.79 -1.47 8.04
C TYR A 154 -19.51 -2.10 6.84
N GLU A 155 -20.34 -1.33 6.18
CA GLU A 155 -21.00 -1.71 4.94
C GLU A 155 -20.36 -1.04 3.72
N GLY A 156 -20.32 -1.77 2.60
CA GLY A 156 -19.60 -1.28 1.41
C GLY A 156 -18.09 -1.49 1.58
N GLY A 157 -17.29 -0.55 1.09
CA GLY A 157 -15.83 -0.52 1.29
C GLY A 157 -15.06 -1.72 0.76
N GLN A 158 -15.67 -2.55 -0.13
CA GLN A 158 -15.01 -3.72 -0.68
C GLN A 158 -13.76 -3.31 -1.46
N PHE A 159 -12.64 -3.96 -1.17
CA PHE A 159 -11.47 -3.91 -2.01
C PHE A 159 -11.67 -4.84 -3.21
N GLN A 160 -11.53 -4.30 -4.41
CA GLN A 160 -11.75 -5.03 -5.66
C GLN A 160 -10.58 -4.85 -6.61
N LEU A 161 -10.26 -5.94 -7.34
CA LEU A 161 -9.26 -5.95 -8.40
C LEU A 161 -9.91 -6.40 -9.71
N LEU A 162 -9.37 -5.93 -10.82
CA LEU A 162 -9.68 -6.45 -12.15
C LEU A 162 -8.61 -7.46 -12.57
N ASP A 163 -9.05 -8.61 -13.06
CA ASP A 163 -8.14 -9.53 -13.72
C ASP A 163 -7.89 -9.14 -15.19
N GLU A 164 -7.01 -9.88 -15.84
CA GLU A 164 -6.66 -9.69 -17.26
C GLU A 164 -7.83 -9.86 -18.24
N THR A 165 -8.92 -10.52 -17.80
CA THR A 165 -10.14 -10.70 -18.59
C THR A 165 -11.19 -9.61 -18.32
N GLY A 166 -10.89 -8.67 -17.41
CA GLY A 166 -11.83 -7.63 -16.96
C GLY A 166 -12.82 -8.12 -15.91
N LYS A 167 -12.65 -9.33 -15.38
CA LYS A 167 -13.51 -9.84 -14.30
C LYS A 167 -13.11 -9.20 -12.97
N ILE A 168 -14.11 -8.84 -12.19
CA ILE A 168 -13.92 -8.24 -10.87
C ILE A 168 -13.75 -9.32 -9.82
N TYR A 169 -12.64 -9.26 -9.12
CA TYR A 169 -12.42 -9.98 -7.87
C TYR A 169 -12.70 -9.07 -6.69
N THR A 170 -13.37 -9.60 -5.69
CA THR A 170 -13.60 -8.93 -4.41
C THR A 170 -12.78 -9.64 -3.35
N ALA A 171 -11.86 -8.91 -2.74
CA ALA A 171 -11.03 -9.44 -1.67
C ALA A 171 -11.84 -9.69 -0.40
N PRO A 172 -11.41 -10.63 0.45
CA PRO A 172 -12.02 -10.84 1.75
C PRO A 172 -11.99 -9.56 2.61
N LYS A 173 -13.06 -9.32 3.36
CA LYS A 173 -13.17 -8.17 4.27
C LYS A 173 -12.71 -8.50 5.69
N ARG A 174 -12.35 -9.74 5.96
CA ARG A 174 -11.98 -10.20 7.28
C ARG A 174 -10.80 -9.38 7.82
N ARG A 175 -10.89 -9.00 9.09
CA ARG A 175 -9.82 -8.35 9.84
C ARG A 175 -8.53 -9.19 9.78
N GLY A 176 -7.40 -8.53 9.59
CA GLY A 176 -6.10 -9.21 9.42
C GLY A 176 -5.83 -9.75 8.02
N THR A 177 -6.74 -9.62 7.06
CA THR A 177 -6.46 -9.98 5.67
C THR A 177 -5.38 -9.08 5.10
N LEU A 178 -4.25 -9.67 4.71
CA LEU A 178 -3.20 -9.01 3.95
C LEU A 178 -3.32 -9.42 2.48
N ILE A 179 -3.52 -8.44 1.63
CA ILE A 179 -3.65 -8.60 0.18
C ILE A 179 -2.39 -8.03 -0.45
N LEU A 180 -1.71 -8.85 -1.27
CA LEU A 180 -0.60 -8.41 -2.12
C LEU A 180 -1.00 -8.60 -3.58
N PHE A 181 -0.67 -7.62 -4.42
CA PHE A 181 -1.05 -7.65 -5.82
C PHE A 181 -0.02 -6.91 -6.68
N ASP A 182 0.00 -7.22 -7.97
CA ASP A 182 0.82 -6.52 -8.95
C ASP A 182 0.40 -5.04 -9.01
N ALA A 183 1.36 -4.13 -8.91
CA ALA A 183 1.08 -2.69 -8.92
C ALA A 183 0.39 -2.20 -10.20
N ARG A 184 0.45 -3.00 -11.28
CA ARG A 184 -0.24 -2.74 -12.57
C ARG A 184 -1.70 -3.20 -12.56
N ALA A 185 -2.12 -3.99 -11.56
CA ALA A 185 -3.51 -4.44 -11.48
C ALA A 185 -4.43 -3.27 -11.16
N SER A 186 -5.47 -3.08 -11.97
CA SER A 186 -6.51 -2.11 -11.67
C SER A 186 -7.29 -2.53 -10.43
N HIS A 187 -7.43 -1.61 -9.51
CA HIS A 187 -8.11 -1.88 -8.24
C HIS A 187 -8.87 -0.66 -7.73
N ARG A 188 -9.77 -0.91 -6.78
CA ARG A 188 -10.56 0.14 -6.14
C ARG A 188 -10.97 -0.23 -4.72
N VAL A 189 -11.35 0.79 -3.94
CA VAL A 189 -12.16 0.65 -2.73
C VAL A 189 -13.55 1.20 -3.02
N ARG A 190 -14.59 0.34 -2.95
CA ARG A 190 -15.96 0.78 -3.13
C ARG A 190 -16.37 1.74 -2.02
N LYS A 191 -17.39 2.54 -2.30
CA LYS A 191 -17.96 3.47 -1.31
C LYS A 191 -18.34 2.73 -0.03
N VAL A 192 -17.87 3.22 1.11
CA VAL A 192 -18.34 2.84 2.43
C VAL A 192 -19.73 3.44 2.60
N ARG A 193 -20.71 2.62 2.94
CA ARG A 193 -22.10 3.06 3.11
C ARG A 193 -22.46 3.35 4.56
N ASN A 194 -21.80 2.65 5.47
CA ASN A 194 -21.96 2.83 6.91
C ASN A 194 -20.70 2.32 7.62
N GLY A 195 -20.36 2.91 8.75
CA GLY A 195 -19.19 2.54 9.54
C GLY A 195 -17.87 3.08 8.98
N THR A 196 -16.76 2.49 9.41
CA THR A 196 -15.41 2.97 9.06
C THR A 196 -14.51 1.81 8.67
N ARG A 197 -13.86 1.92 7.50
CA ARG A 197 -12.85 0.97 7.04
C ARG A 197 -11.46 1.55 7.27
N LYS A 198 -10.62 0.82 8.00
CA LYS A 198 -9.22 1.15 8.26
C LYS A 198 -8.30 0.11 7.61
N SER A 199 -7.20 0.57 7.03
CA SER A 199 -6.20 -0.31 6.41
C SER A 199 -4.81 0.33 6.40
N ILE A 200 -3.78 -0.52 6.37
CA ILE A 200 -2.42 -0.10 6.02
C ILE A 200 -2.19 -0.46 4.57
N VAL A 201 -1.74 0.48 3.76
CA VAL A 201 -1.37 0.25 2.37
C VAL A 201 0.07 0.69 2.12
N GLY A 202 0.70 0.09 1.12
CA GLY A 202 2.03 0.48 0.72
C GLY A 202 2.44 -0.17 -0.60
N TRP A 203 3.58 0.28 -1.07
CA TRP A 203 4.10 -0.08 -2.38
C TRP A 203 5.50 -0.65 -2.24
N ILE A 204 5.75 -1.69 -2.98
CA ILE A 204 7.03 -2.37 -3.03
C ILE A 204 7.68 -2.02 -4.35
N VAL A 205 8.90 -1.53 -4.26
CA VAL A 205 9.67 -1.11 -5.42
C VAL A 205 10.80 -2.08 -5.76
N GLY A 206 11.22 -2.03 -6.98
CA GLY A 206 12.37 -2.73 -7.51
C GLY A 206 12.84 -2.10 -8.83
N PRO A 207 13.96 -2.58 -9.41
CA PRO A 207 14.47 -2.06 -10.67
C PRO A 207 13.42 -2.16 -11.79
N ARG A 208 13.60 -1.42 -12.86
CA ARG A 208 12.74 -1.50 -14.05
C ARG A 208 12.52 -2.93 -14.52
N TRP A 209 11.39 -3.18 -15.14
CA TRP A 209 11.15 -4.43 -15.85
C TRP A 209 12.18 -4.55 -16.99
N LYS A 210 12.79 -5.72 -17.10
CA LYS A 210 13.71 -6.07 -18.20
C LYS A 210 12.93 -6.71 -19.34
#